data_618987ef3d293b2eefdd3227ab69a5a5
#
_entry.id   618987ef3d293b2eefdd3227ab69a5a5
#
_cell.length_a   1.000
_cell.length_b   1.000
_cell.length_c   1.000
_cell.angle_alpha   90.00
_cell.angle_beta   90.00
_cell.angle_gamma   90.00
#
_symmetry.space_group_name_H-M   'P 1'
#
loop_
_entity.id
_entity.type
_entity.pdbx_description
1 polymer ?
#
loop_
_entity_poly.entity_id
_entity_poly.type
_entity_poly.pdbx_seq_one_letter_code
_entity_poly.pdbx_strand_id
1 'polypeptide(L)'
;RIVAVDLNTCHMSLTRLKLAALEHLPNHEAFYKFFGLGEGKITLDRYEQYIRPHLDSVTREYWESSAWPTRKVGPKRIGYFKRGFYNQSKLGQLIRFAHLVGRVTGKDYEEILEAKDESERQAYYEKVIEPYFRNRFVRMLARNPVTGFSLGIPPSQFDIKNEESQGAMPELFRERVRKLGVDFDMDDNYFAWQAFGRRYDHANKKAIPDYLREENFKALRGRLPKVETHIVSLTKF
;
A
#
# COMPACT_ATOMS: atom_id res chain seq x y z
N ARG A 1 -25.41 -4.73 8.83
CA ARG A 1 -25.18 -5.20 7.46
C ARG A 1 -24.26 -4.19 6.77
N ILE A 2 -23.17 -4.65 6.19
CA ILE A 2 -22.24 -3.86 5.37
C ILE A 2 -22.29 -4.42 3.96
N VAL A 3 -22.40 -3.53 2.96
CA VAL A 3 -22.33 -3.89 1.55
C VAL A 3 -21.15 -3.16 0.94
N ALA A 4 -20.16 -3.92 0.48
CA ALA A 4 -18.98 -3.40 -0.20
C ALA A 4 -19.13 -3.57 -1.72
N VAL A 5 -19.04 -2.48 -2.46
CA VAL A 5 -19.22 -2.45 -3.92
C VAL A 5 -18.00 -1.81 -4.56
N ASP A 6 -17.41 -2.48 -5.55
CA ASP A 6 -16.32 -1.92 -6.37
C ASP A 6 -16.32 -2.58 -7.75
N LEU A 7 -16.00 -1.81 -8.78
CA LEU A 7 -15.78 -2.32 -10.15
C LEU A 7 -14.45 -3.08 -10.28
N ASN A 8 -13.49 -2.76 -9.41
CA ASN A 8 -12.15 -3.30 -9.51
C ASN A 8 -12.06 -4.68 -8.85
N THR A 9 -11.95 -5.70 -9.66
CA THR A 9 -11.77 -7.09 -9.20
C THR A 9 -10.59 -7.24 -8.23
N CYS A 10 -9.51 -6.45 -8.40
CA CYS A 10 -8.35 -6.47 -7.51
C CYS A 10 -8.72 -6.04 -6.09
N HIS A 11 -9.43 -4.91 -5.96
CA HIS A 11 -9.84 -4.38 -4.65
C HIS A 11 -10.79 -5.34 -3.97
N MET A 12 -11.76 -5.85 -4.72
CA MET A 12 -12.75 -6.76 -4.15
C MET A 12 -12.13 -8.11 -3.79
N SER A 13 -11.22 -8.64 -4.61
CA SER A 13 -10.49 -9.88 -4.27
C SER A 13 -9.59 -9.70 -3.05
N LEU A 14 -8.99 -8.51 -2.86
CA LEU A 14 -8.22 -8.20 -1.64
C LEU A 14 -9.14 -8.09 -0.41
N THR A 15 -10.30 -7.47 -0.56
CA THR A 15 -11.30 -7.36 0.52
C THR A 15 -11.75 -8.76 0.95
N ARG A 16 -12.15 -9.61 0.01
CA ARG A 16 -12.57 -11.00 0.31
C ARG A 16 -11.45 -11.83 0.94
N LEU A 17 -10.20 -11.65 0.46
CA LEU A 17 -9.04 -12.29 1.06
C LEU A 17 -8.84 -11.85 2.53
N LYS A 18 -8.99 -10.55 2.83
CA LYS A 18 -8.88 -10.02 4.19
C LYS A 18 -9.99 -10.54 5.09
N LEU A 19 -11.24 -10.57 4.61
CA LEU A 19 -12.38 -11.09 5.35
C LEU A 19 -12.20 -12.59 5.69
N ALA A 20 -11.83 -13.41 4.69
CA ALA A 20 -11.55 -14.82 4.92
C ALA A 20 -10.38 -15.04 5.88
N ALA A 21 -9.32 -14.26 5.75
CA ALA A 21 -8.16 -14.34 6.63
C ALA A 21 -8.50 -13.96 8.08
N LEU A 22 -9.32 -12.91 8.27
CA LEU A 22 -9.77 -12.48 9.60
C LEU A 22 -10.58 -13.58 10.30
N GLU A 23 -11.43 -14.29 9.56
CA GLU A 23 -12.28 -15.35 10.09
C GLU A 23 -11.50 -16.64 10.37
N HIS A 24 -10.63 -17.05 9.45
CA HIS A 24 -10.09 -18.40 9.42
C HIS A 24 -8.62 -18.53 9.83
N LEU A 25 -7.82 -17.47 9.84
CA LEU A 25 -6.47 -17.57 10.39
C LEU A 25 -6.51 -17.87 11.89
N PRO A 26 -5.57 -18.67 12.43
CA PRO A 26 -5.67 -19.19 13.80
C PRO A 26 -5.71 -18.10 14.87
N ASN A 27 -4.97 -16.99 14.69
CA ASN A 27 -4.85 -15.92 15.66
C ASN A 27 -4.42 -14.60 15.03
N HIS A 28 -4.41 -13.52 15.83
CA HIS A 28 -3.94 -12.19 15.40
C HIS A 28 -2.50 -12.21 14.91
N GLU A 29 -1.60 -12.95 15.55
CA GLU A 29 -0.19 -13.04 15.11
C GLU A 29 -0.08 -13.57 13.68
N ALA A 30 -0.88 -14.60 13.34
CA ALA A 30 -0.92 -15.14 11.99
C ALA A 30 -1.47 -14.12 10.98
N PHE A 31 -2.50 -13.38 11.37
CA PHE A 31 -3.10 -12.31 10.57
C PHE A 31 -2.13 -11.14 10.36
N TYR A 32 -1.45 -10.71 11.42
CA TYR A 32 -0.44 -9.66 11.36
C TYR A 32 0.75 -10.05 10.49
N LYS A 33 1.26 -11.28 10.62
CA LYS A 33 2.34 -11.78 9.74
C LYS A 33 1.89 -11.84 8.28
N PHE A 34 0.62 -12.14 8.00
CA PHE A 34 0.10 -12.19 6.65
C PHE A 34 -0.01 -10.81 6.00
N PHE A 35 -0.63 -9.83 6.68
CA PHE A 35 -0.92 -8.51 6.12
C PHE A 35 -0.02 -7.40 6.64
N GLY A 36 0.48 -7.48 7.85
CA GLY A 36 1.38 -6.49 8.43
C GLY A 36 2.79 -6.61 7.86
N LEU A 37 3.39 -7.79 7.96
CA LEU A 37 4.70 -8.08 7.35
C LEU A 37 4.55 -8.29 5.84
N GLY A 38 3.54 -9.05 5.43
CA GLY A 38 3.23 -9.29 4.01
C GLY A 38 4.34 -10.02 3.25
N GLU A 39 5.15 -10.85 3.93
CA GLU A 39 6.30 -11.54 3.34
C GLU A 39 6.57 -12.90 3.98
N GLY A 40 7.41 -13.70 3.29
CA GLY A 40 7.86 -15.00 3.78
C GLY A 40 7.06 -16.20 3.27
N LYS A 41 7.71 -17.38 3.32
CA LYS A 41 7.13 -18.65 2.82
C LYS A 41 5.90 -19.06 3.63
N ILE A 42 5.95 -18.88 4.94
CA ILE A 42 4.86 -19.26 5.87
C ILE A 42 3.52 -18.59 5.51
N THR A 43 3.55 -17.47 4.81
CA THR A 43 2.35 -16.77 4.34
C THR A 43 1.60 -17.58 3.30
N LEU A 44 2.31 -18.27 2.40
CA LEU A 44 1.69 -19.13 1.40
C LEU A 44 1.12 -20.42 2.01
N ASP A 45 1.82 -21.01 2.97
CA ASP A 45 1.34 -22.21 3.67
C ASP A 45 0.04 -21.89 4.42
N ARG A 46 -0.04 -20.72 5.06
CA ARG A 46 -1.26 -20.23 5.73
C ARG A 46 -2.40 -19.92 4.76
N TYR A 47 -2.07 -19.37 3.58
CA TYR A 47 -3.07 -19.17 2.53
C TYR A 47 -3.71 -20.50 2.13
N GLU A 48 -2.92 -21.51 1.80
CA GLU A 48 -3.42 -22.81 1.35
C GLU A 48 -4.24 -23.51 2.44
N GLN A 49 -3.77 -23.45 3.69
CA GLN A 49 -4.40 -24.18 4.81
C GLN A 49 -5.66 -23.51 5.34
N TYR A 50 -5.65 -22.18 5.51
CA TYR A 50 -6.67 -21.47 6.29
C TYR A 50 -7.55 -20.54 5.47
N ILE A 51 -7.07 -20.00 4.35
CA ILE A 51 -7.80 -18.96 3.63
C ILE A 51 -8.42 -19.52 2.35
N ARG A 52 -7.64 -20.20 1.55
CA ARG A 52 -8.03 -20.73 0.24
C ARG A 52 -9.35 -21.55 0.25
N PRO A 53 -9.61 -22.44 1.21
CA PRO A 53 -10.83 -23.23 1.24
C PRO A 53 -12.11 -22.39 1.37
N HIS A 54 -12.00 -21.18 1.91
CA HIS A 54 -13.11 -20.27 2.22
C HIS A 54 -13.29 -19.15 1.21
N LEU A 55 -12.47 -19.10 0.16
CA LEU A 55 -12.62 -18.14 -0.93
C LEU A 55 -13.58 -18.68 -2.02
N ASP A 56 -14.37 -17.78 -2.59
CA ASP A 56 -15.14 -18.08 -3.79
C ASP A 56 -14.22 -18.32 -5.00
N SER A 57 -14.77 -18.94 -6.06
CA SER A 57 -14.01 -19.32 -7.25
C SER A 57 -13.35 -18.13 -7.95
N VAL A 58 -14.03 -16.99 -8.05
CA VAL A 58 -13.53 -15.78 -8.71
C VAL A 58 -12.34 -15.22 -7.94
N THR A 59 -12.44 -15.14 -6.62
CA THR A 59 -11.35 -14.65 -5.76
C THR A 59 -10.15 -15.60 -5.78
N ARG A 60 -10.37 -16.92 -5.74
CA ARG A 60 -9.28 -17.89 -5.89
C ARG A 60 -8.58 -17.76 -7.24
N GLU A 61 -9.35 -17.72 -8.33
CA GLU A 61 -8.80 -17.56 -9.67
C GLU A 61 -7.96 -16.28 -9.77
N TYR A 62 -8.43 -15.16 -9.21
CA TYR A 62 -7.67 -13.94 -9.17
C TYR A 62 -6.30 -14.11 -8.49
N TRP A 63 -6.25 -14.67 -7.29
CA TRP A 63 -5.00 -14.83 -6.54
C TRP A 63 -4.07 -15.91 -7.09
N GLU A 64 -4.64 -16.97 -7.66
CA GLU A 64 -3.90 -18.12 -8.18
C GLU A 64 -3.51 -17.97 -9.65
N SER A 65 -4.08 -17.00 -10.36
CA SER A 65 -3.69 -16.69 -11.74
C SER A 65 -2.39 -15.91 -11.82
N SER A 66 -1.81 -15.88 -13.04
CA SER A 66 -0.56 -15.16 -13.30
C SER A 66 -0.70 -13.67 -12.98
N ALA A 67 0.33 -13.13 -12.33
CA ALA A 67 0.49 -11.70 -12.10
C ALA A 67 0.72 -10.90 -13.40
N TRP A 68 1.06 -11.56 -14.48
CA TRP A 68 1.31 -10.97 -15.80
C TRP A 68 0.07 -11.14 -16.67
N PRO A 69 -0.66 -10.06 -16.97
CA PRO A 69 -1.97 -10.16 -17.65
C PRO A 69 -1.89 -10.78 -19.05
N THR A 70 -0.72 -10.71 -19.71
CA THR A 70 -0.50 -11.23 -21.06
C THR A 70 0.08 -12.64 -21.10
N ARG A 71 0.39 -13.26 -19.96
CA ARG A 71 1.01 -14.56 -19.89
C ARG A 71 0.16 -15.53 -19.07
N LYS A 72 -0.23 -16.64 -19.69
CA LYS A 72 -0.91 -17.76 -18.99
C LYS A 72 0.02 -18.47 -17.99
N VAL A 73 1.33 -18.33 -18.17
CA VAL A 73 2.37 -18.92 -17.31
C VAL A 73 3.20 -17.81 -16.70
N GLY A 74 3.26 -17.78 -15.37
CA GLY A 74 4.01 -16.77 -14.63
C GLY A 74 3.79 -16.90 -13.11
N PRO A 75 4.47 -16.09 -12.30
CA PRO A 75 4.29 -16.12 -10.85
C PRO A 75 2.84 -15.75 -10.51
N LYS A 76 2.19 -16.59 -9.71
CA LYS A 76 0.84 -16.33 -9.22
C LYS A 76 0.81 -15.08 -8.35
N ARG A 77 -0.34 -14.32 -8.35
CA ARG A 77 -0.50 -13.10 -7.53
C ARG A 77 -0.37 -13.39 -6.04
N ILE A 78 -0.85 -14.52 -5.56
CA ILE A 78 -0.66 -14.91 -4.16
C ILE A 78 0.83 -14.95 -3.76
N GLY A 79 1.73 -15.22 -4.68
CA GLY A 79 3.17 -15.16 -4.47
C GLY A 79 3.72 -13.77 -4.12
N TYR A 80 2.91 -12.71 -4.24
CA TYR A 80 3.27 -11.37 -3.75
C TYR A 80 3.51 -11.37 -2.24
N PHE A 81 2.71 -12.13 -1.48
CA PHE A 81 2.87 -12.28 -0.04
C PHE A 81 4.14 -13.01 0.38
N LYS A 82 4.77 -13.78 -0.53
CA LYS A 82 6.10 -14.36 -0.28
C LYS A 82 7.23 -13.36 -0.48
N ARG A 83 7.03 -12.37 -1.38
CA ARG A 83 8.07 -11.46 -1.87
C ARG A 83 7.93 -10.02 -1.35
N GLY A 84 7.10 -9.81 -0.33
CA GLY A 84 6.76 -8.49 0.17
C GLY A 84 5.59 -7.88 -0.61
N PHE A 85 4.37 -8.11 -0.13
CA PHE A 85 3.12 -7.72 -0.79
C PHE A 85 3.11 -6.23 -1.19
N TYR A 86 3.49 -5.35 -0.27
CA TYR A 86 3.47 -3.91 -0.51
C TYR A 86 4.48 -3.44 -1.56
N ASN A 87 5.58 -4.18 -1.73
CA ASN A 87 6.61 -3.89 -2.73
C ASN A 87 6.22 -4.28 -4.16
N GLN A 88 5.13 -5.04 -4.34
CA GLN A 88 4.70 -5.54 -5.65
C GLN A 88 3.72 -4.58 -6.36
N SER A 89 3.13 -3.65 -5.65
CA SER A 89 2.27 -2.62 -6.24
C SER A 89 3.10 -1.63 -7.09
N LYS A 90 2.45 -0.93 -8.02
CA LYS A 90 3.10 0.13 -8.80
C LYS A 90 3.68 1.22 -7.90
N LEU A 91 2.93 1.63 -6.87
CA LEU A 91 3.40 2.56 -5.86
C LEU A 91 4.61 2.00 -5.08
N GLY A 92 4.55 0.75 -4.65
CA GLY A 92 5.66 0.09 -3.95
C GLY A 92 6.94 0.02 -4.80
N GLN A 93 6.80 -0.23 -6.11
CA GLN A 93 7.94 -0.21 -7.04
C GLN A 93 8.52 1.20 -7.20
N LEU A 94 7.68 2.23 -7.28
CA LEU A 94 8.11 3.63 -7.34
C LEU A 94 8.86 4.03 -6.06
N ILE A 95 8.33 3.71 -4.90
CA ILE A 95 8.98 3.96 -3.61
C ILE A 95 10.31 3.21 -3.54
N ARG A 96 10.35 1.94 -3.95
CA ARG A 96 11.59 1.15 -4.02
C ARG A 96 12.65 1.82 -4.91
N PHE A 97 12.23 2.35 -6.06
CA PHE A 97 13.13 3.07 -6.95
C PHE A 97 13.67 4.36 -6.28
N ALA A 98 12.81 5.13 -5.62
CA ALA A 98 13.24 6.32 -4.88
C ALA A 98 14.28 5.96 -3.80
N HIS A 99 14.04 4.90 -3.02
CA HIS A 99 15.01 4.41 -2.02
C HIS A 99 16.33 3.91 -2.63
N LEU A 100 16.28 3.31 -3.83
CA LEU A 100 17.51 2.92 -4.53
C LEU A 100 18.33 4.17 -4.91
N VAL A 101 17.68 5.21 -5.44
CA VAL A 101 18.34 6.49 -5.74
C VAL A 101 18.90 7.13 -4.46
N GLY A 102 18.13 7.14 -3.37
CA GLY A 102 18.60 7.60 -2.06
C GLY A 102 19.88 6.89 -1.64
N ARG A 103 19.87 5.57 -1.65
CA ARG A 103 21.02 4.74 -1.24
C ARG A 103 22.26 5.02 -2.10
N VAL A 104 22.12 5.11 -3.43
CA VAL A 104 23.22 5.41 -4.35
C VAL A 104 23.81 6.82 -4.09
N THR A 105 22.97 7.76 -3.65
CA THR A 105 23.39 9.13 -3.32
C THR A 105 23.79 9.33 -1.85
N GLY A 106 23.88 8.24 -1.08
CA GLY A 106 24.27 8.28 0.34
C GLY A 106 23.21 8.93 1.23
N LYS A 107 21.92 8.81 0.87
CA LYS A 107 20.78 9.35 1.63
C LYS A 107 19.91 8.23 2.15
N ASP A 108 19.54 8.30 3.42
CA ASP A 108 18.59 7.40 4.05
C ASP A 108 17.29 8.14 4.37
N TYR A 109 16.19 7.78 3.72
CA TYR A 109 14.90 8.43 3.96
C TYR A 109 14.24 7.96 5.26
N GLU A 110 14.68 6.84 5.82
CA GLU A 110 14.11 6.27 7.02
C GLU A 110 14.40 7.12 8.27
N GLU A 111 15.53 7.86 8.28
CA GLU A 111 15.90 8.73 9.39
C GLU A 111 14.83 9.78 9.76
N ILE A 112 13.96 10.18 8.82
CA ILE A 112 12.85 11.11 9.12
C ILE A 112 11.85 10.52 10.13
N LEU A 113 11.74 9.20 10.20
CA LEU A 113 10.84 8.50 11.12
C LEU A 113 11.33 8.54 12.57
N GLU A 114 12.62 8.84 12.77
CA GLU A 114 13.26 8.93 14.08
C GLU A 114 13.23 10.36 14.66
N ALA A 115 12.78 11.34 13.86
CA ALA A 115 12.70 12.73 14.26
C ALA A 115 11.67 12.91 15.39
N LYS A 116 12.06 13.65 16.44
CA LYS A 116 11.29 13.80 17.68
C LYS A 116 10.11 14.75 17.54
N ASP A 117 10.23 15.74 16.68
CA ASP A 117 9.22 16.78 16.51
C ASP A 117 9.12 17.26 15.06
N GLU A 118 8.17 18.15 14.82
CA GLU A 118 7.93 18.73 13.49
C GLU A 118 9.16 19.51 12.96
N SER A 119 9.88 20.21 13.82
CA SER A 119 11.04 21.03 13.43
C SER A 119 12.19 20.13 12.94
N GLU A 120 12.46 19.02 13.63
CA GLU A 120 13.46 18.04 13.18
C GLU A 120 13.02 17.38 11.86
N ARG A 121 11.73 17.02 11.71
CA ARG A 121 11.18 16.49 10.45
C ARG A 121 11.32 17.49 9.30
N GLN A 122 10.99 18.75 9.53
CA GLN A 122 11.12 19.81 8.53
C GLN A 122 12.58 19.99 8.12
N ALA A 123 13.49 20.09 9.07
CA ALA A 123 14.92 20.25 8.80
C ALA A 123 15.48 19.06 8.00
N TYR A 124 15.08 17.84 8.35
CA TYR A 124 15.47 16.64 7.61
C TYR A 124 14.91 16.63 6.20
N TYR A 125 13.62 16.96 6.04
CA TYR A 125 12.96 17.05 4.74
C TYR A 125 13.69 18.02 3.81
N GLU A 126 13.97 19.24 4.26
CA GLU A 126 14.66 20.27 3.48
C GLU A 126 16.07 19.87 3.08
N LYS A 127 16.79 19.22 3.98
CA LYS A 127 18.18 18.81 3.75
C LYS A 127 18.30 17.59 2.84
N VAL A 128 17.40 16.61 2.98
CA VAL A 128 17.58 15.29 2.37
C VAL A 128 16.59 15.03 1.25
N ILE A 129 15.29 15.34 1.46
CA ILE A 129 14.23 14.92 0.54
C ILE A 129 13.93 15.99 -0.50
N GLU A 130 13.77 17.25 -0.10
CA GLU A 130 13.41 18.34 -0.99
C GLU A 130 14.36 18.52 -2.18
N PRO A 131 15.70 18.37 -2.06
CA PRO A 131 16.61 18.52 -3.19
C PRO A 131 16.31 17.59 -4.37
N TYR A 132 15.68 16.41 -4.14
CA TYR A 132 15.29 15.53 -5.24
C TYR A 132 14.21 16.15 -6.12
N PHE A 133 13.27 16.91 -5.54
CA PHE A 133 12.22 17.58 -6.31
C PHE A 133 12.72 18.78 -7.13
N ARG A 134 13.93 19.28 -6.81
CA ARG A 134 14.62 20.30 -7.62
C ARG A 134 15.38 19.68 -8.80
N ASN A 135 15.64 18.37 -8.77
CA ASN A 135 16.34 17.67 -9.83
C ASN A 135 15.48 17.61 -11.11
N ARG A 136 16.07 18.01 -12.25
CA ARG A 136 15.38 18.06 -13.54
C ARG A 136 14.84 16.71 -13.99
N PHE A 137 15.54 15.62 -13.71
CA PHE A 137 15.11 14.26 -14.04
C PHE A 137 13.89 13.85 -13.22
N VAL A 138 13.89 14.10 -11.90
CA VAL A 138 12.74 13.82 -11.02
C VAL A 138 11.52 14.64 -11.45
N ARG A 139 11.71 15.92 -11.80
CA ARG A 139 10.63 16.78 -12.31
C ARG A 139 10.06 16.27 -13.64
N MET A 140 10.91 15.78 -14.52
CA MET A 140 10.48 15.14 -15.77
C MET A 140 9.65 13.89 -15.49
N LEU A 141 10.09 13.02 -14.59
CA LEU A 141 9.32 11.83 -14.18
C LEU A 141 7.99 12.19 -13.54
N ALA A 142 7.95 13.19 -12.67
CA ALA A 142 6.73 13.64 -11.99
C ALA A 142 5.69 14.23 -12.97
N ARG A 143 6.11 14.76 -14.12
CA ARG A 143 5.21 15.21 -15.19
C ARG A 143 4.64 14.09 -16.05
N ASN A 144 5.20 12.89 -15.94
CA ASN A 144 4.77 11.77 -16.76
C ASN A 144 3.44 11.16 -16.21
N PRO A 145 2.37 11.03 -17.03
CA PRO A 145 1.10 10.41 -16.62
C PRO A 145 1.27 9.00 -16.05
N VAL A 146 2.27 8.24 -16.52
CA VAL A 146 2.58 6.90 -15.98
C VAL A 146 2.99 6.97 -14.50
N THR A 147 3.68 8.02 -14.09
CA THR A 147 4.01 8.25 -12.67
C THR A 147 2.75 8.53 -11.86
N GLY A 148 1.87 9.40 -12.34
CA GLY A 148 0.56 9.67 -11.72
C GLY A 148 -0.28 8.40 -11.58
N PHE A 149 -0.36 7.60 -12.64
CA PHE A 149 -1.04 6.31 -12.61
C PHE A 149 -0.42 5.33 -11.61
N SER A 150 0.90 5.34 -11.45
CA SER A 150 1.61 4.52 -10.45
C SER A 150 1.29 4.96 -9.01
N LEU A 151 0.93 6.23 -8.82
CA LEU A 151 0.43 6.78 -7.56
C LEU A 151 -1.07 6.56 -7.34
N GLY A 152 -1.73 5.82 -8.23
CA GLY A 152 -3.17 5.56 -8.15
C GLY A 152 -4.06 6.70 -8.67
N ILE A 153 -3.48 7.67 -9.37
CA ILE A 153 -4.25 8.77 -10.00
C ILE A 153 -4.70 8.28 -11.39
N PRO A 154 -6.00 8.14 -11.66
CA PRO A 154 -6.49 7.78 -12.99
C PRO A 154 -6.05 8.82 -14.04
N PRO A 155 -5.83 8.42 -15.32
CA PRO A 155 -5.41 9.35 -16.38
C PRO A 155 -6.30 10.60 -16.49
N SER A 156 -7.62 10.42 -16.46
CA SER A 156 -8.57 11.54 -16.50
C SER A 156 -8.42 12.53 -15.34
N GLN A 157 -8.12 12.03 -14.15
CA GLN A 157 -7.85 12.89 -12.99
C GLN A 157 -6.46 13.51 -13.02
N PHE A 158 -5.50 12.85 -13.67
CA PHE A 158 -4.16 13.40 -13.84
C PHE A 158 -4.21 14.63 -14.75
N ASP A 159 -4.94 14.56 -15.85
CA ASP A 159 -5.10 15.68 -16.79
C ASP A 159 -5.78 16.87 -16.11
N ILE A 160 -6.91 16.64 -15.41
CA ILE A 160 -7.59 17.68 -14.64
C ILE A 160 -6.66 18.32 -13.60
N LYS A 161 -5.95 17.51 -12.81
CA LYS A 161 -5.00 18.02 -11.80
C LYS A 161 -3.82 18.75 -12.43
N ASN A 162 -3.36 18.33 -13.59
CA ASN A 162 -2.29 18.99 -14.30
C ASN A 162 -2.75 20.34 -14.87
N GLU A 163 -3.99 20.43 -15.35
CA GLU A 163 -4.61 21.70 -15.77
C GLU A 163 -4.85 22.62 -14.59
N GLU A 164 -5.46 22.13 -13.49
CA GLU A 164 -5.69 22.90 -12.27
C GLU A 164 -4.39 23.43 -11.65
N SER A 165 -3.32 22.63 -11.70
CA SER A 165 -2.00 23.01 -11.19
C SER A 165 -1.15 23.78 -12.22
N GLN A 166 -1.69 24.13 -13.38
CA GLN A 166 -0.99 24.80 -14.48
C GLN A 166 0.33 24.09 -14.85
N GLY A 167 0.34 22.76 -14.84
CA GLY A 167 1.53 21.97 -15.13
C GLY A 167 2.52 21.82 -13.97
N ALA A 168 2.14 22.25 -12.77
CA ALA A 168 2.99 22.19 -11.56
C ALA A 168 2.88 20.84 -10.80
N MET A 169 2.62 19.73 -11.51
CA MET A 169 2.55 18.39 -10.89
C MET A 169 3.78 18.04 -10.02
N PRO A 170 5.03 18.41 -10.39
CA PRO A 170 6.17 18.17 -9.52
C PRO A 170 6.06 18.90 -8.18
N GLU A 171 5.54 20.12 -8.17
CA GLU A 171 5.32 20.92 -6.96
C GLU A 171 4.22 20.34 -6.10
N LEU A 172 3.16 19.85 -6.71
CA LEU A 172 2.08 19.14 -6.00
C LEU A 172 2.60 17.86 -5.31
N PHE A 173 3.43 17.07 -6.00
CA PHE A 173 4.05 15.89 -5.40
C PHE A 173 5.01 16.26 -4.27
N ARG A 174 5.83 17.30 -4.47
CA ARG A 174 6.73 17.82 -3.44
C ARG A 174 5.96 18.21 -2.18
N GLU A 175 4.88 18.98 -2.34
CA GLU A 175 4.05 19.41 -1.22
C GLU A 175 3.39 18.22 -0.50
N ARG A 176 2.87 17.24 -1.23
CA ARG A 176 2.26 16.05 -0.63
C ARG A 176 3.26 15.20 0.13
N VAL A 177 4.47 15.03 -0.41
CA VAL A 177 5.54 14.29 0.29
C VAL A 177 6.01 15.07 1.53
N ARG A 178 6.10 16.41 1.44
CA ARG A 178 6.39 17.25 2.60
C ARG A 178 5.32 17.09 3.70
N LYS A 179 4.05 17.25 3.34
CA LYS A 179 2.93 17.06 4.29
C LYS A 179 2.98 15.68 4.94
N LEU A 180 3.20 14.64 4.15
CA LEU A 180 3.29 13.28 4.65
C LEU A 180 4.41 13.10 5.67
N GLY A 181 5.56 13.70 5.43
CA GLY A 181 6.76 13.52 6.27
C GLY A 181 6.92 14.54 7.39
N VAL A 182 6.18 15.66 7.35
CA VAL A 182 6.39 16.78 8.30
C VAL A 182 5.14 17.08 9.13
N ASP A 183 4.00 17.28 8.47
CA ASP A 183 2.81 17.88 9.10
C ASP A 183 2.06 16.91 10.04
N PHE A 184 2.35 15.60 9.97
CA PHE A 184 1.68 14.57 10.78
C PHE A 184 2.65 13.90 11.74
N ASP A 185 2.15 13.53 12.90
CA ASP A 185 2.91 12.75 13.86
C ASP A 185 3.26 11.37 13.31
N MET A 186 4.50 10.92 13.53
CA MET A 186 4.98 9.62 13.06
C MET A 186 4.43 8.44 13.86
N ASP A 187 3.95 8.67 15.08
CA ASP A 187 3.39 7.64 15.95
C ASP A 187 2.09 7.00 15.39
N ASP A 188 1.35 7.72 14.53
CA ASP A 188 0.12 7.19 13.92
C ASP A 188 0.13 7.23 12.38
N ASN A 189 1.22 7.70 11.78
CA ASN A 189 1.33 7.91 10.35
C ASN A 189 1.90 6.69 9.61
N TYR A 190 1.13 5.60 9.52
CA TYR A 190 1.58 4.39 8.81
C TYR A 190 1.84 4.62 7.31
N PHE A 191 1.30 5.69 6.70
CA PHE A 191 1.64 6.06 5.33
C PHE A 191 3.07 6.60 5.21
N ALA A 192 3.53 7.42 6.18
CA ALA A 192 4.91 7.87 6.25
C ALA A 192 5.87 6.68 6.44
N TRP A 193 5.54 5.77 7.36
CA TRP A 193 6.33 4.55 7.55
C TRP A 193 6.46 3.72 6.28
N GLN A 194 5.37 3.56 5.50
CA GLN A 194 5.42 2.89 4.19
C GLN A 194 6.24 3.65 3.15
N ALA A 195 6.15 4.98 3.12
CA ALA A 195 6.85 5.80 2.14
C ALA A 195 8.35 5.90 2.46
N PHE A 196 8.71 6.18 3.70
CA PHE A 196 10.09 6.47 4.11
C PHE A 196 10.82 5.24 4.68
N GLY A 197 10.12 4.31 5.34
CA GLY A 197 10.70 3.09 5.89
C GLY A 197 10.40 1.82 5.09
N ARG A 198 9.47 1.88 4.11
CA ARG A 198 8.99 0.73 3.32
C ARG A 198 8.43 -0.41 4.17
N ARG A 199 7.99 -0.10 5.35
CA ARG A 199 7.42 -1.02 6.35
C ARG A 199 6.41 -0.28 7.23
N TYR A 200 5.68 -0.99 8.03
CA TYR A 200 4.96 -0.42 9.16
C TYR A 200 5.87 -0.32 10.39
N ASP A 201 5.41 0.37 11.43
CA ASP A 201 6.05 0.32 12.75
C ASP A 201 5.81 -1.06 13.39
N HIS A 202 6.67 -2.03 13.04
CA HIS A 202 6.56 -3.39 13.56
C HIS A 202 7.01 -3.52 15.01
N ALA A 203 7.88 -2.62 15.48
CA ALA A 203 8.43 -2.66 16.83
C ALA A 203 7.40 -2.21 17.87
N ASN A 204 6.84 -1.01 17.69
CA ASN A 204 5.90 -0.42 18.65
C ASN A 204 4.44 -0.67 18.27
N LYS A 205 4.17 -0.98 17.00
CA LYS A 205 2.83 -1.19 16.43
C LYS A 205 1.89 0.02 16.62
N LYS A 206 2.45 1.22 16.69
CA LYS A 206 1.69 2.46 16.77
C LYS A 206 1.22 2.88 15.37
N ALA A 207 2.16 3.09 14.45
CA ALA A 207 1.88 3.45 13.06
C ALA A 207 1.56 2.22 12.20
N ILE A 208 0.42 1.62 12.47
CA ILE A 208 -0.15 0.50 11.71
C ILE A 208 -1.62 0.76 11.37
N PRO A 209 -2.14 0.27 10.24
CA PRO A 209 -3.56 0.36 9.93
C PRO A 209 -4.43 -0.28 11.01
N ASP A 210 -5.58 0.32 11.29
CA ASP A 210 -6.50 -0.12 12.35
C ASP A 210 -6.90 -1.59 12.24
N TYR A 211 -7.07 -2.11 11.03
CA TYR A 211 -7.45 -3.51 10.85
C TYR A 211 -6.33 -4.50 11.26
N LEU A 212 -5.10 -4.04 11.45
CA LEU A 212 -3.97 -4.83 11.95
C LEU A 212 -3.83 -4.80 13.48
N ARG A 213 -4.58 -3.93 14.18
CA ARG A 213 -4.56 -3.85 15.63
C ARG A 213 -5.24 -5.07 16.24
N GLU A 214 -4.69 -5.58 17.33
CA GLU A 214 -5.17 -6.83 17.95
C GLU A 214 -6.59 -6.68 18.51
N GLU A 215 -6.88 -5.53 19.11
CA GLU A 215 -8.21 -5.22 19.63
C GLU A 215 -9.28 -5.22 18.53
N ASN A 216 -8.95 -4.67 17.34
CA ASN A 216 -9.86 -4.66 16.20
C ASN A 216 -10.01 -6.05 15.59
N PHE A 217 -8.93 -6.83 15.50
CA PHE A 217 -9.00 -8.22 15.07
C PHE A 217 -9.97 -9.02 15.96
N LYS A 218 -9.84 -8.90 17.28
CA LYS A 218 -10.71 -9.59 18.24
C LYS A 218 -12.16 -9.11 18.15
N ALA A 219 -12.37 -7.80 18.01
CA ALA A 219 -13.70 -7.21 17.94
C ALA A 219 -14.46 -7.54 16.65
N LEU A 220 -13.75 -7.73 15.54
CA LEU A 220 -14.34 -7.99 14.22
C LEU A 220 -14.54 -9.47 13.95
N ARG A 221 -13.72 -10.34 14.50
CA ARG A 221 -13.82 -11.77 14.29
C ARG A 221 -15.18 -12.30 14.75
N GLY A 222 -15.83 -13.10 13.93
CA GLY A 222 -17.19 -13.61 14.19
C GLY A 222 -18.33 -12.64 13.85
N ARG A 223 -18.02 -11.40 13.38
CA ARG A 223 -19.03 -10.41 12.92
C ARG A 223 -19.14 -10.31 11.41
N LEU A 224 -18.26 -10.98 10.67
CA LEU A 224 -18.11 -10.88 9.22
C LEU A 224 -19.28 -11.44 8.37
N PRO A 225 -20.13 -12.39 8.82
CA PRO A 225 -21.25 -12.89 8.01
C PRO A 225 -22.23 -11.82 7.54
N LYS A 226 -22.09 -10.58 8.08
CA LYS A 226 -22.93 -9.44 7.72
C LYS A 226 -22.32 -8.57 6.60
N VAL A 227 -21.14 -8.92 6.09
CA VAL A 227 -20.47 -8.19 5.01
C VAL A 227 -20.75 -8.87 3.68
N GLU A 228 -21.44 -8.17 2.78
CA GLU A 228 -21.69 -8.58 1.41
C GLU A 228 -20.72 -7.85 0.47
N THR A 229 -20.26 -8.53 -0.58
CA THR A 229 -19.28 -7.96 -1.51
C THR A 229 -19.71 -8.15 -2.96
N HIS A 230 -19.73 -7.06 -3.73
CA HIS A 230 -20.19 -7.07 -5.11
C HIS A 230 -19.17 -6.40 -6.05
N ILE A 231 -18.86 -7.09 -7.17
CA ILE A 231 -18.04 -6.52 -8.25
C ILE A 231 -18.99 -5.92 -9.27
N VAL A 232 -19.41 -4.70 -9.04
CA VAL A 232 -20.41 -4.01 -9.87
C VAL A 232 -20.26 -2.49 -9.72
N SER A 233 -20.76 -1.73 -10.71
CA SER A 233 -20.85 -0.28 -10.59
C SER A 233 -21.91 0.13 -9.57
N LEU A 234 -21.62 1.14 -8.76
CA LEU A 234 -22.61 1.75 -7.85
C LEU A 234 -23.87 2.22 -8.58
N THR A 235 -23.76 2.60 -9.86
CA THR A 235 -24.92 3.00 -10.68
C THR A 235 -25.78 1.82 -11.13
N LYS A 236 -25.31 0.59 -10.95
CA LYS A 236 -26.04 -0.65 -11.32
C LYS A 236 -26.36 -1.52 -10.11
N PHE A 237 -26.02 -1.05 -8.92
CA PHE A 237 -26.33 -1.68 -7.63
C PHE A 237 -27.65 -1.12 -7.09
#